data_e66f24e78b41c269abdf4c291a2976cb
#
_entry.id   e66f24e78b41c269abdf4c291a2976cb
#
_cell.length_a   1.000
_cell.length_b   1.000
_cell.length_c   1.000
_cell.angle_alpha   90.00
_cell.angle_beta   90.00
_cell.angle_gamma   90.00
#
_symmetry.space_group_name_H-M   'P 1'
#
loop_
_entity.id
_entity.type
_entity.pdbx_description
1 polymer ?
#
loop_
_entity_poly.entity_id
_entity_poly.type
_entity_poly.pdbx_seq_one_letter_code
_entity_poly.pdbx_strand_id
1 'polypeptide(L)'
;GRCAGCGKRHVGSLPVGVPRGQLGPRALSLIGVLGTRYHLTQRKIRHLLDQLMGLSFSVGAISQAHGKVSDALQAPVAEAVGSLSTASALWMDETHYRRESTAHWVWAAVQPKLAVFSLYPSRARYVIRDIIGVDCQAAITSDRYSAYAFIEPARRQVCWAHLLRDFNRIAQRQALGELVPAGLA
;
A
#
# COMPACT_ATOMS: atom_id res chain seq x y z
N GLY A 1 11.53 -40.75 11.05
CA GLY A 1 11.71 -42.07 10.44
C GLY A 1 10.55 -43.01 10.76
N ARG A 2 10.49 -44.17 10.08
CA ARG A 2 9.59 -45.28 10.41
C ARG A 2 10.37 -46.34 11.19
N CYS A 3 9.83 -46.82 12.30
CA CYS A 3 10.45 -47.92 13.03
C CYS A 3 10.36 -49.22 12.21
N ALA A 4 11.49 -49.88 12.00
CA ALA A 4 11.55 -51.13 11.20
C ALA A 4 10.80 -52.30 11.91
N GLY A 5 10.73 -52.28 13.27
CA GLY A 5 10.10 -53.36 14.03
C GLY A 5 8.57 -53.21 14.19
N CYS A 6 8.04 -52.00 14.36
CA CYS A 6 6.61 -51.78 14.63
C CYS A 6 5.89 -50.93 13.59
N GLY A 7 6.59 -50.44 12.55
CA GLY A 7 6.03 -49.58 11.50
C GLY A 7 5.58 -48.18 11.94
N LYS A 8 5.66 -47.83 13.22
CA LYS A 8 5.26 -46.52 13.74
C LYS A 8 6.19 -45.42 13.20
N ARG A 9 5.57 -44.29 12.83
CA ARG A 9 6.30 -43.09 12.41
C ARG A 9 6.76 -42.31 13.65
N HIS A 10 8.03 -42.09 13.79
CA HIS A 10 8.63 -41.21 14.78
C HIS A 10 9.07 -39.92 14.11
N VAL A 11 8.62 -38.80 14.61
CA VAL A 11 9.01 -37.46 14.17
C VAL A 11 9.61 -36.77 15.38
N GLY A 12 10.81 -36.22 15.24
CA GLY A 12 11.43 -35.40 16.28
C GLY A 12 10.60 -34.12 16.51
N SER A 13 10.58 -33.63 17.73
CA SER A 13 10.04 -32.29 18.02
C SER A 13 11.05 -31.23 17.57
N LEU A 14 10.55 -30.20 16.92
CA LEU A 14 11.37 -29.03 16.63
C LEU A 14 11.64 -28.24 17.91
N PRO A 15 12.85 -27.68 18.10
CA PRO A 15 13.14 -26.79 19.21
C PRO A 15 12.16 -25.61 19.27
N VAL A 16 11.98 -25.05 20.46
CA VAL A 16 11.16 -23.85 20.68
C VAL A 16 11.72 -22.70 19.82
N GLY A 17 10.88 -21.99 19.09
CA GLY A 17 11.26 -20.90 18.20
C GLY A 17 11.63 -21.30 16.76
N VAL A 18 11.69 -22.62 16.45
CA VAL A 18 11.89 -23.07 15.06
C VAL A 18 10.53 -23.15 14.34
N PRO A 19 10.32 -22.39 13.27
CA PRO A 19 9.08 -22.44 12.49
C PRO A 19 8.83 -23.83 11.90
N ARG A 20 7.59 -24.32 11.98
CA ARG A 20 7.19 -25.61 11.39
C ARG A 20 6.99 -25.59 9.88
N GLY A 21 7.44 -24.53 9.19
CA GLY A 21 7.28 -24.37 7.74
C GLY A 21 8.54 -24.74 6.98
N GLN A 22 8.39 -25.03 5.69
CA GLN A 22 9.51 -25.22 4.77
C GLN A 22 10.28 -23.92 4.47
N LEU A 23 9.64 -22.78 4.66
CA LEU A 23 10.19 -21.44 4.41
C LEU A 23 10.58 -20.79 5.73
N GLY A 24 11.86 -20.52 5.92
CA GLY A 24 12.36 -19.72 7.03
C GLY A 24 12.10 -18.21 6.85
N PRO A 25 12.36 -17.39 7.86
CA PRO A 25 12.06 -15.94 7.83
C PRO A 25 12.71 -15.20 6.64
N ARG A 26 13.96 -15.52 6.31
CA ARG A 26 14.68 -14.89 5.18
C ARG A 26 14.03 -15.20 3.84
N ALA A 27 13.59 -16.44 3.63
CA ALA A 27 12.91 -16.84 2.39
C ALA A 27 11.53 -16.18 2.28
N LEU A 28 10.79 -16.08 3.39
CA LEU A 28 9.52 -15.36 3.45
C LEU A 28 9.70 -13.87 3.10
N SER A 29 10.70 -13.22 3.70
CA SER A 29 11.02 -11.81 3.41
C SER A 29 11.42 -11.61 1.95
N LEU A 30 12.26 -12.51 1.39
CA LEU A 30 12.64 -12.45 -0.01
C LEU A 30 11.43 -12.56 -0.94
N ILE A 31 10.54 -13.53 -0.69
CA ILE A 31 9.31 -13.72 -1.47
C ILE A 31 8.44 -12.46 -1.38
N GLY A 32 8.28 -11.90 -0.18
CA GLY A 32 7.54 -10.66 0.04
C GLY A 32 8.11 -9.51 -0.78
N VAL A 33 9.42 -9.26 -0.70
CA VAL A 33 10.11 -8.19 -1.45
C VAL A 33 10.00 -8.39 -2.97
N LEU A 34 10.18 -9.62 -3.46
CA LEU A 34 10.06 -9.93 -4.89
C LEU A 34 8.65 -9.64 -5.41
N GLY A 35 7.61 -9.93 -4.63
CA GLY A 35 6.23 -9.67 -5.00
C GLY A 35 5.83 -8.21 -4.92
N THR A 36 6.25 -7.51 -3.86
CA THR A 36 5.80 -6.14 -3.59
C THR A 36 6.69 -5.08 -4.24
N ARG A 37 8.00 -5.13 -4.00
CA ARG A 37 8.92 -4.12 -4.51
C ARG A 37 9.30 -4.33 -5.97
N TYR A 38 9.44 -5.60 -6.39
CA TYR A 38 9.86 -5.95 -7.75
C TYR A 38 8.69 -6.38 -8.65
N HIS A 39 7.46 -6.38 -8.12
CA HIS A 39 6.23 -6.68 -8.87
C HIS A 39 6.25 -8.01 -9.63
N LEU A 40 6.98 -9.01 -9.10
CA LEU A 40 7.02 -10.32 -9.71
C LEU A 40 5.73 -11.09 -9.38
N THR A 41 5.18 -11.74 -10.40
CA THR A 41 4.06 -12.66 -10.18
C THR A 41 4.51 -13.89 -9.39
N GLN A 42 3.60 -14.54 -8.67
CA GLN A 42 3.89 -15.75 -7.90
C GLN A 42 4.57 -16.85 -8.76
N ARG A 43 4.18 -16.98 -10.04
CA ARG A 43 4.81 -17.91 -10.98
C ARG A 43 6.25 -17.53 -11.29
N LYS A 44 6.55 -16.23 -11.48
CA LYS A 44 7.90 -15.74 -11.71
C LYS A 44 8.77 -15.90 -10.47
N ILE A 45 8.24 -15.64 -9.27
CA ILE A 45 8.95 -15.87 -8.01
C ILE A 45 9.30 -17.35 -7.86
N ARG A 46 8.34 -18.26 -8.08
CA ARG A 46 8.58 -19.69 -8.06
C ARG A 46 9.71 -20.09 -9.02
N HIS A 47 9.63 -19.62 -10.27
CA HIS A 47 10.65 -19.93 -11.30
C HIS A 47 12.03 -19.40 -10.91
N LEU A 48 12.11 -18.18 -10.40
CA LEU A 48 13.37 -17.57 -9.96
C LEU A 48 14.01 -18.36 -8.81
N LEU A 49 13.24 -18.77 -7.80
CA LEU A 49 13.73 -19.57 -6.69
C LEU A 49 14.22 -20.94 -7.13
N ASP A 50 13.53 -21.57 -8.07
CA ASP A 50 13.93 -22.86 -8.66
C ASP A 50 15.24 -22.72 -9.45
N GLN A 51 15.34 -21.75 -10.35
CA GLN A 51 16.50 -21.60 -11.24
C GLN A 51 17.76 -21.07 -10.53
N LEU A 52 17.63 -20.15 -9.58
CA LEU A 52 18.79 -19.54 -8.93
C LEU A 52 19.22 -20.25 -7.65
N MET A 53 18.28 -20.87 -6.94
CA MET A 53 18.52 -21.43 -5.61
C MET A 53 18.27 -22.94 -5.54
N GLY A 54 17.81 -23.57 -6.61
CA GLY A 54 17.39 -24.97 -6.61
C GLY A 54 16.21 -25.26 -5.66
N LEU A 55 15.41 -24.26 -5.32
CA LEU A 55 14.29 -24.36 -4.37
C LEU A 55 12.98 -24.53 -5.13
N SER A 56 12.48 -25.77 -5.18
CA SER A 56 11.25 -26.10 -5.88
C SER A 56 10.04 -25.98 -4.95
N PHE A 57 9.18 -24.99 -5.21
CA PHE A 57 7.93 -24.74 -4.47
C PHE A 57 6.72 -24.75 -5.42
N SER A 58 5.55 -25.06 -4.89
CA SER A 58 4.29 -24.85 -5.63
C SER A 58 3.94 -23.36 -5.64
N VAL A 59 3.13 -22.92 -6.61
CA VAL A 59 2.58 -21.55 -6.63
C VAL A 59 1.73 -21.28 -5.38
N GLY A 60 1.01 -22.30 -4.89
CA GLY A 60 0.28 -22.20 -3.62
C GLY A 60 1.17 -21.94 -2.42
N ALA A 61 2.39 -22.53 -2.37
CA ALA A 61 3.35 -22.25 -1.30
C ALA A 61 3.83 -20.80 -1.32
N ILE A 62 4.05 -20.24 -2.52
CA ILE A 62 4.40 -18.81 -2.69
C ILE A 62 3.24 -17.92 -2.25
N SER A 63 2.00 -18.26 -2.60
CA SER A 63 0.81 -17.53 -2.14
C SER A 63 0.68 -17.55 -0.62
N GLN A 64 0.86 -18.70 0.01
CA GLN A 64 0.86 -18.82 1.47
C GLN A 64 2.00 -18.02 2.13
N ALA A 65 3.17 -17.94 1.48
CA ALA A 65 4.28 -17.12 1.95
C ALA A 65 3.91 -15.64 1.99
N HIS A 66 3.24 -15.12 0.95
CA HIS A 66 2.72 -13.75 0.95
C HIS A 66 1.71 -13.52 2.08
N GLY A 67 0.79 -14.46 2.33
CA GLY A 67 -0.12 -14.38 3.48
C GLY A 67 0.61 -14.25 4.82
N LYS A 68 1.61 -15.11 5.06
CA LYS A 68 2.43 -15.04 6.29
C LYS A 68 3.19 -13.72 6.44
N VAL A 69 3.70 -13.16 5.34
CA VAL A 69 4.36 -11.84 5.35
C VAL A 69 3.33 -10.76 5.67
N SER A 70 2.15 -10.82 5.07
CA SER A 70 1.04 -9.89 5.36
C SER A 70 0.66 -9.92 6.83
N ASP A 71 0.49 -11.12 7.42
CA ASP A 71 0.15 -11.28 8.84
C ASP A 71 1.24 -10.69 9.74
N ALA A 72 2.51 -10.93 9.42
CA ALA A 72 3.64 -10.39 10.18
C ALA A 72 3.77 -8.87 10.10
N LEU A 73 3.23 -8.25 9.06
CA LEU A 73 3.27 -6.80 8.86
C LEU A 73 2.06 -6.06 9.47
N GLN A 74 1.05 -6.77 10.00
CA GLN A 74 -0.15 -6.13 10.55
C GLN A 74 0.18 -5.12 11.67
N ALA A 75 1.00 -5.51 12.66
CA ALA A 75 1.35 -4.62 13.75
C ALA A 75 2.18 -3.40 13.29
N PRO A 76 3.27 -3.55 12.51
CA PRO A 76 3.98 -2.40 11.95
C PRO A 76 3.11 -1.46 11.11
N VAL A 77 2.18 -2.00 10.33
CA VAL A 77 1.24 -1.20 9.53
C VAL A 77 0.26 -0.44 10.43
N ALA A 78 -0.27 -1.08 11.46
CA ALA A 78 -1.15 -0.41 12.42
C ALA A 78 -0.44 0.73 13.16
N GLU A 79 0.82 0.54 13.55
CA GLU A 79 1.66 1.58 14.14
C GLU A 79 1.89 2.73 13.17
N ALA A 80 2.21 2.43 11.91
CA ALA A 80 2.38 3.42 10.85
C ALA A 80 1.11 4.26 10.62
N VAL A 81 -0.06 3.62 10.56
CA VAL A 81 -1.36 4.31 10.46
C VAL A 81 -1.61 5.18 11.70
N GLY A 82 -1.38 4.64 12.89
CA GLY A 82 -1.56 5.38 14.15
C GLY A 82 -0.71 6.66 14.23
N SER A 83 0.50 6.63 13.64
CA SER A 83 1.40 7.78 13.64
C SER A 83 0.92 8.97 12.80
N LEU A 84 -0.04 8.77 11.90
CA LEU A 84 -0.60 9.83 11.05
C LEU A 84 -1.36 10.87 11.89
N SER A 85 -2.04 10.45 12.95
CA SER A 85 -2.83 11.34 13.81
C SER A 85 -1.98 12.37 14.58
N THR A 86 -0.70 12.05 14.83
CA THR A 86 0.25 12.90 15.56
C THR A 86 1.26 13.61 14.65
N ALA A 87 1.12 13.44 13.34
CA ALA A 87 2.00 14.09 12.38
C ALA A 87 1.86 15.63 12.42
N SER A 88 2.95 16.36 12.20
CA SER A 88 2.92 17.81 12.06
C SER A 88 2.51 18.26 10.65
N ALA A 89 2.83 17.46 9.64
CA ALA A 89 2.49 17.70 8.25
C ALA A 89 2.19 16.39 7.52
N LEU A 90 1.19 16.42 6.64
CA LEU A 90 0.79 15.30 5.79
C LEU A 90 0.60 15.76 4.35
N TRP A 91 1.03 14.96 3.41
CA TRP A 91 0.66 15.07 2.00
C TRP A 91 -0.33 13.97 1.70
N MET A 92 -1.48 14.34 1.16
CA MET A 92 -2.54 13.39 0.85
C MET A 92 -2.95 13.50 -0.61
N ASP A 93 -3.15 12.34 -1.21
CA ASP A 93 -3.64 12.21 -2.59
C ASP A 93 -4.42 10.90 -2.71
N GLU A 94 -5.28 10.78 -3.71
CA GLU A 94 -6.00 9.55 -3.97
C GLU A 94 -6.08 9.25 -5.46
N THR A 95 -6.05 7.97 -5.80
CA THR A 95 -6.17 7.51 -7.18
C THR A 95 -7.22 6.42 -7.30
N HIS A 96 -7.91 6.42 -8.44
CA HIS A 96 -8.89 5.38 -8.75
C HIS A 96 -8.19 4.02 -8.90
N TYR A 97 -8.77 2.98 -8.29
CA TYR A 97 -8.32 1.61 -8.38
C TYR A 97 -9.49 0.66 -8.62
N ARG A 98 -9.35 -0.26 -9.56
CA ARG A 98 -10.33 -1.32 -9.77
C ARG A 98 -9.88 -2.59 -9.07
N ARG A 99 -10.71 -3.05 -8.15
CA ARG A 99 -10.56 -4.37 -7.55
C ARG A 99 -11.66 -5.27 -8.10
N GLU A 100 -11.28 -6.24 -8.92
CA GLU A 100 -12.23 -7.04 -9.70
C GLU A 100 -13.12 -6.14 -10.55
N SER A 101 -14.44 -6.19 -10.39
CA SER A 101 -15.40 -5.30 -11.07
C SER A 101 -15.81 -4.07 -10.25
N THR A 102 -15.31 -3.91 -9.02
CA THR A 102 -15.72 -2.85 -8.09
C THR A 102 -14.73 -1.69 -8.09
N ALA A 103 -15.27 -0.47 -8.16
CA ALA A 103 -14.48 0.75 -8.06
C ALA A 103 -14.03 0.97 -6.61
N HIS A 104 -12.74 1.24 -6.43
CA HIS A 104 -12.12 1.59 -5.15
C HIS A 104 -11.19 2.79 -5.34
N TRP A 105 -10.68 3.30 -4.26
CA TRP A 105 -9.72 4.39 -4.23
C TRP A 105 -8.53 3.99 -3.36
N VAL A 106 -7.33 4.13 -3.91
CA VAL A 106 -6.10 4.06 -3.13
C VAL A 106 -5.80 5.46 -2.62
N TRP A 107 -5.79 5.59 -1.32
CA TRP A 107 -5.43 6.81 -0.62
C TRP A 107 -3.99 6.73 -0.18
N ALA A 108 -3.22 7.76 -0.45
CA ALA A 108 -1.87 7.93 0.06
C ALA A 108 -1.87 9.01 1.16
N ALA A 109 -1.33 8.69 2.32
CA ALA A 109 -1.02 9.65 3.37
C ALA A 109 0.49 9.57 3.64
N VAL A 110 1.19 10.66 3.37
CA VAL A 110 2.65 10.71 3.38
C VAL A 110 3.13 11.72 4.41
N GLN A 111 4.13 11.35 5.18
CA GLN A 111 4.92 12.22 6.04
C GLN A 111 6.42 12.05 5.70
N PRO A 112 7.35 12.86 6.21
CA PRO A 112 8.74 12.91 5.72
C PRO A 112 9.48 11.57 5.66
N LYS A 113 9.11 10.61 6.52
CA LYS A 113 9.80 9.31 6.63
C LYS A 113 8.88 8.11 6.41
N LEU A 114 7.61 8.33 6.11
CA LEU A 114 6.62 7.27 6.04
C LEU A 114 5.57 7.59 4.98
N ALA A 115 5.18 6.58 4.20
CA ALA A 115 4.01 6.61 3.34
C ALA A 115 3.07 5.47 3.71
N VAL A 116 1.81 5.80 3.95
CA VAL A 116 0.74 4.84 4.22
C VAL A 116 -0.21 4.84 3.02
N PHE A 117 -0.52 3.65 2.53
CA PHE A 117 -1.50 3.46 1.47
C PHE A 117 -2.69 2.68 2.01
N SER A 118 -3.88 3.20 1.80
CA SER A 118 -5.14 2.59 2.26
C SER A 118 -6.12 2.45 1.11
N LEU A 119 -6.83 1.32 1.07
CA LEU A 119 -7.82 1.04 0.02
C LEU A 119 -9.23 1.22 0.58
N TYR A 120 -10.01 2.11 -0.04
CA TYR A 120 -11.40 2.39 0.35
C TYR A 120 -12.35 2.28 -0.84
N PRO A 121 -13.60 1.90 -0.62
CA PRO A 121 -14.62 1.88 -1.67
C PRO A 121 -15.16 3.30 -1.99
N SER A 122 -14.66 4.33 -1.35
CA SER A 122 -15.18 5.69 -1.43
C SER A 122 -14.07 6.73 -1.51
N ARG A 123 -14.41 7.87 -2.15
CA ARG A 123 -13.62 9.11 -2.19
C ARG A 123 -14.18 10.20 -1.27
N ALA A 124 -15.09 9.85 -0.38
CA ALA A 124 -15.79 10.82 0.46
C ALA A 124 -14.94 11.33 1.63
N ARG A 125 -15.31 12.47 2.17
CA ARG A 125 -14.69 13.16 3.32
C ARG A 125 -14.43 12.25 4.52
N TYR A 126 -15.33 11.32 4.81
CA TYR A 126 -15.18 10.44 5.97
C TYR A 126 -13.92 9.58 5.89
N VAL A 127 -13.48 9.22 4.68
CA VAL A 127 -12.28 8.41 4.48
C VAL A 127 -11.03 9.17 4.96
N ILE A 128 -10.96 10.48 4.68
CA ILE A 128 -9.85 11.31 5.15
C ILE A 128 -9.79 11.28 6.68
N ARG A 129 -10.94 11.48 7.33
CA ARG A 129 -11.04 11.47 8.81
C ARG A 129 -10.68 10.10 9.40
N ASP A 130 -11.06 9.03 8.72
CA ASP A 130 -10.74 7.66 9.13
C ASP A 130 -9.22 7.39 9.06
N ILE A 131 -8.56 7.88 8.01
CA ILE A 131 -7.12 7.70 7.80
C ILE A 131 -6.28 8.50 8.79
N ILE A 132 -6.60 9.80 8.97
CA ILE A 132 -5.76 10.71 9.76
C ILE A 132 -6.20 10.82 11.23
N GLY A 133 -7.39 10.35 11.55
CA GLY A 133 -8.02 10.54 12.86
C GLY A 133 -8.75 11.90 12.97
N VAL A 134 -9.78 11.94 13.83
CA VAL A 134 -10.63 13.11 14.00
C VAL A 134 -9.90 14.29 14.68
N ASP A 135 -8.90 14.00 15.50
CA ASP A 135 -8.14 14.98 16.30
C ASP A 135 -6.82 15.39 15.63
N CYS A 136 -6.56 14.95 14.41
CA CYS A 136 -5.33 15.27 13.69
C CYS A 136 -5.19 16.79 13.49
N GLN A 137 -4.06 17.35 13.95
CA GLN A 137 -3.72 18.77 13.86
C GLN A 137 -2.68 19.07 12.75
N ALA A 138 -2.34 18.10 11.92
CA ALA A 138 -1.35 18.26 10.87
C ALA A 138 -1.71 19.38 9.88
N ALA A 139 -0.69 20.06 9.35
CA ALA A 139 -0.83 20.80 8.11
C ALA A 139 -0.99 19.81 6.95
N ILE A 140 -2.11 19.90 6.21
CA ILE A 140 -2.44 18.93 5.16
C ILE A 140 -2.27 19.57 3.79
N THR A 141 -1.35 19.03 2.99
CA THR A 141 -1.18 19.36 1.59
C THR A 141 -1.97 18.39 0.73
N SER A 142 -2.90 18.87 -0.06
CA SER A 142 -3.71 18.05 -0.99
C SER A 142 -3.97 18.81 -2.30
N ASP A 143 -4.63 18.15 -3.25
CA ASP A 143 -5.24 18.83 -4.38
C ASP A 143 -6.44 19.70 -3.93
N ARG A 144 -7.19 20.28 -4.89
CA ARG A 144 -8.36 21.13 -4.61
C ARG A 144 -9.66 20.34 -4.48
N TYR A 145 -9.60 19.03 -4.35
CA TYR A 145 -10.80 18.21 -4.23
C TYR A 145 -11.64 18.59 -3.01
N SER A 146 -12.95 18.69 -3.21
CA SER A 146 -13.90 19.20 -2.21
C SER A 146 -13.98 18.36 -0.94
N ALA A 147 -13.59 17.09 -0.96
CA ALA A 147 -13.55 16.25 0.24
C ALA A 147 -12.61 16.80 1.32
N TYR A 148 -11.58 17.57 0.95
CA TYR A 148 -10.67 18.23 1.88
C TYR A 148 -11.17 19.58 2.42
N ALA A 149 -12.32 20.08 1.95
CA ALA A 149 -12.83 21.42 2.32
C ALA A 149 -13.20 21.58 3.80
N PHE A 150 -13.29 20.49 4.57
CA PHE A 150 -13.54 20.54 6.00
C PHE A 150 -12.29 20.87 6.83
N ILE A 151 -11.11 20.78 6.22
CA ILE A 151 -9.84 21.12 6.88
C ILE A 151 -9.78 22.64 6.99
N GLU A 152 -9.46 23.09 8.18
CA GLU A 152 -9.33 24.53 8.47
C GLU A 152 -8.31 25.18 7.52
N PRO A 153 -8.62 26.36 6.94
CA PRO A 153 -7.74 27.02 5.97
C PRO A 153 -6.30 27.22 6.46
N ALA A 154 -6.10 27.52 7.74
CA ALA A 154 -4.78 27.69 8.34
C ALA A 154 -3.92 26.42 8.33
N ARG A 155 -4.54 25.25 8.22
CA ARG A 155 -3.88 23.95 8.17
C ARG A 155 -3.95 23.29 6.80
N ARG A 156 -4.56 23.92 5.82
CA ARG A 156 -4.70 23.37 4.47
C ARG A 156 -3.77 24.06 3.49
N GLN A 157 -2.92 23.28 2.84
CA GLN A 157 -2.07 23.72 1.75
C GLN A 157 -2.48 23.04 0.44
N VAL A 158 -2.52 23.82 -0.66
CA VAL A 158 -2.77 23.27 -1.99
C VAL A 158 -1.47 22.76 -2.60
N CYS A 159 -1.53 21.57 -3.18
CA CYS A 159 -0.38 20.92 -3.80
C CYS A 159 0.07 21.69 -5.06
N TRP A 160 1.29 22.21 -5.06
CA TRP A 160 1.88 22.93 -6.17
C TRP A 160 1.97 22.11 -7.46
N ALA A 161 2.23 20.81 -7.36
CA ALA A 161 2.29 19.95 -8.54
C ALA A 161 0.93 19.87 -9.27
N HIS A 162 -0.18 19.90 -8.53
CA HIS A 162 -1.52 19.96 -9.11
C HIS A 162 -1.81 21.33 -9.72
N LEU A 163 -1.43 22.42 -9.06
CA LEU A 163 -1.57 23.77 -9.60
C LEU A 163 -0.80 23.96 -10.90
N LEU A 164 0.46 23.52 -10.95
CA LEU A 164 1.28 23.60 -12.18
C LEU A 164 0.66 22.82 -13.33
N ARG A 165 0.12 21.62 -13.05
CA ARG A 165 -0.61 20.86 -14.09
C ARG A 165 -1.84 21.60 -14.61
N ASP A 166 -2.58 22.29 -13.74
CA ASP A 166 -3.74 23.06 -14.12
C ASP A 166 -3.34 24.29 -14.96
N PHE A 167 -2.30 25.01 -14.56
CA PHE A 167 -1.78 26.14 -15.35
C PHE A 167 -1.29 25.69 -16.74
N ASN A 168 -0.56 24.58 -16.81
CA ASN A 168 -0.13 24.03 -18.09
C ASN A 168 -1.32 23.63 -18.97
N ARG A 169 -2.37 23.07 -18.39
CA ARG A 169 -3.60 22.72 -19.13
C ARG A 169 -4.30 23.97 -19.68
N ILE A 170 -4.36 25.05 -18.88
CA ILE A 170 -4.91 26.32 -19.32
C ILE A 170 -4.08 26.91 -20.46
N ALA A 171 -2.77 26.94 -20.30
CA ALA A 171 -1.86 27.44 -21.35
C ALA A 171 -1.99 26.66 -22.67
N GLN A 172 -2.11 25.33 -22.61
CA GLN A 172 -2.34 24.50 -23.80
C GLN A 172 -3.67 24.80 -24.49
N ARG A 173 -4.75 25.02 -23.74
CA ARG A 173 -6.05 25.43 -24.32
C ARG A 173 -5.97 26.78 -24.97
N GLN A 174 -5.26 27.75 -24.41
CA GLN A 174 -5.02 29.04 -25.03
C GLN A 174 -4.27 28.92 -26.36
N ALA A 175 -3.21 28.09 -26.38
CA ALA A 175 -2.42 27.85 -27.57
C ALA A 175 -3.24 27.18 -28.71
N LEU A 176 -4.25 26.36 -28.36
CA LEU A 176 -5.16 25.74 -29.32
C LEU A 176 -6.35 26.62 -29.72
N GLY A 177 -6.43 27.88 -29.25
CA GLY A 177 -7.56 28.76 -29.53
C GLY A 177 -8.89 28.33 -28.86
N GLU A 178 -8.87 27.37 -27.96
CA GLU A 178 -10.05 26.84 -27.26
C GLU A 178 -10.52 27.70 -26.09
N LEU A 179 -9.87 28.81 -25.80
CA LEU A 179 -10.39 29.78 -24.86
C LEU A 179 -11.50 30.60 -25.53
N VAL A 180 -12.65 30.00 -25.55
CA VAL A 180 -13.87 30.79 -25.56
C VAL A 180 -13.85 31.58 -24.24
N PRO A 181 -14.03 32.90 -24.25
CA PRO A 181 -14.28 33.65 -23.03
C PRO A 181 -15.62 33.18 -22.46
N ALA A 182 -15.57 32.11 -21.67
CA ALA A 182 -16.72 31.63 -20.98
C ALA A 182 -16.96 32.56 -19.78
N GLY A 183 -17.88 33.49 -20.01
CA GLY A 183 -18.62 34.10 -18.91
C GLY A 183 -17.89 35.23 -18.18
N LEU A 184 -17.77 36.34 -18.83
CA LEU A 184 -18.15 37.60 -18.23
C LEU A 184 -19.57 37.89 -18.74
N ALA A 185 -20.53 37.24 -18.14
CA ALA A 185 -21.94 37.60 -18.14
C ALA A 185 -22.47 37.40 -16.73
#